data_ebd7eae3b8022d245dbf1133164c3149
#
_entry.id   ebd7eae3b8022d245dbf1133164c3149
#
_cell.length_a   1.000
_cell.length_b   1.000
_cell.length_c   1.000
_cell.angle_alpha   90.00
_cell.angle_beta   90.00
_cell.angle_gamma   90.00
#
_symmetry.space_group_name_H-M   'P 1'
#
loop_
_entity.id
_entity.type
_entity.pdbx_description
1 polymer ?
#
loop_
_entity_poly.entity_id
_entity_poly.type
_entity_poly.pdbx_seq_one_letter_code
_entity_poly.pdbx_strand_id
1 'polypeptide(L)'
;MKIYNTLTRQKEEFVPVHPGKVGMYVCGPTVYNYIHIGNARPMIIFDTVRRYFEYKGYEVNYVSNFTDVDDKIIKKANEEGVTATEIAERYIKECKQDMEALNIKPATHQPRATEEIGGMIKMIQTLIKKGHAYEVDGTVYFKTRSFKDYGKLSKKNIDDLEAGHREIKVTGEEGKKDPLDFVLWKPKKEGEIAWNSPWGEGRPGWHIECSEMSKKYIGDTIDIHAGGEDLIFPHHENEIAQSEACNGEKFANYWMHNGFLNINNKKMSKSAGNFFTVREIGEKYPLQVIRFFMLSAHYRTPLNFSDTLVESAKTGLDRILTAIDLCREMAAKEETEHFSNIEVLVKKFEDAMEDDFNTADAVSAIFEIVRESNSTVKDFSADYAKKILKVLEDLCSVLGIETTKEEEILDEEIEKLIEERQAARKNKDFARADEIRDQLLEQGIVLKDTREGVKWSRA
;
A
#
# COMPACT_ATOMS: atom_id res chain seq x y z
N MET A 1 -20.63 -5.77 7.80
CA MET A 1 -19.56 -4.85 7.31
C MET A 1 -20.09 -4.06 6.13
N LYS A 2 -19.91 -2.75 6.14
CA LYS A 2 -20.33 -1.87 5.04
C LYS A 2 -19.12 -1.23 4.38
N ILE A 3 -19.17 -1.09 3.05
CA ILE A 3 -18.10 -0.48 2.24
C ILE A 3 -18.74 0.62 1.40
N TYR A 4 -18.14 1.81 1.38
CA TYR A 4 -18.54 2.85 0.45
C TYR A 4 -18.07 2.50 -0.96
N ASN A 5 -19.04 2.35 -1.84
CA ASN A 5 -18.79 1.99 -3.23
C ASN A 5 -18.79 3.25 -4.11
N THR A 6 -17.66 3.61 -4.68
CA THR A 6 -17.56 4.77 -5.57
C THR A 6 -18.51 4.67 -6.77
N LEU A 7 -18.80 3.45 -7.23
CA LEU A 7 -19.69 3.21 -8.36
C LEU A 7 -21.11 3.66 -8.06
N THR A 8 -21.63 3.35 -6.88
CA THR A 8 -23.00 3.68 -6.45
C THR A 8 -23.08 4.94 -5.61
N ARG A 9 -21.94 5.40 -5.07
CA ARG A 9 -21.79 6.52 -4.11
C ARG A 9 -22.57 6.29 -2.81
N GLN A 10 -22.68 5.03 -2.40
CA GLN A 10 -23.37 4.62 -1.18
C GLN A 10 -22.53 3.62 -0.39
N LYS A 11 -22.77 3.55 0.93
CA LYS A 11 -22.28 2.45 1.75
C LYS A 11 -23.18 1.23 1.53
N GLU A 12 -22.59 0.12 1.13
CA GLU A 12 -23.27 -1.13 0.81
C GLU A 12 -22.78 -2.24 1.74
N GLU A 13 -23.64 -3.20 2.07
CA GLU A 13 -23.22 -4.42 2.77
C GLU A 13 -22.22 -5.20 1.90
N PHE A 14 -21.11 -5.57 2.50
CA PHE A 14 -20.12 -6.39 1.83
C PHE A 14 -20.60 -7.83 1.71
N VAL A 15 -20.72 -8.31 0.47
CA VAL A 15 -21.03 -9.69 0.13
C VAL A 15 -19.94 -10.19 -0.82
N PRO A 16 -19.09 -11.13 -0.39
CA PRO A 16 -18.02 -11.64 -1.25
C PRO A 16 -18.56 -12.47 -2.41
N VAL A 17 -17.85 -12.48 -3.55
CA VAL A 17 -18.12 -13.35 -4.70
C VAL A 17 -18.08 -14.82 -4.28
N HIS A 18 -17.11 -15.17 -3.45
CA HIS A 18 -16.97 -16.52 -2.90
C HIS A 18 -16.99 -16.48 -1.37
N PRO A 19 -17.89 -17.22 -0.70
CA PRO A 19 -17.97 -17.22 0.77
C PRO A 19 -16.62 -17.47 1.44
N GLY A 20 -16.25 -16.61 2.40
CA GLY A 20 -14.99 -16.71 3.14
C GLY A 20 -13.73 -16.24 2.39
N LYS A 21 -13.86 -15.79 1.14
CA LYS A 21 -12.73 -15.31 0.31
C LYS A 21 -12.99 -13.89 -0.16
N VAL A 22 -11.90 -13.13 -0.34
CA VAL A 22 -11.94 -11.76 -0.88
C VAL A 22 -10.88 -11.61 -1.96
N GLY A 23 -11.31 -11.30 -3.17
CA GLY A 23 -10.44 -10.93 -4.28
C GLY A 23 -10.29 -9.43 -4.38
N MET A 24 -9.08 -8.90 -4.08
CA MET A 24 -8.76 -7.48 -4.16
C MET A 24 -7.72 -7.20 -5.23
N TYR A 25 -8.01 -6.27 -6.12
CA TYR A 25 -7.03 -5.71 -7.04
C TYR A 25 -6.77 -4.23 -6.69
N VAL A 26 -5.51 -3.90 -6.45
CA VAL A 26 -5.07 -2.53 -6.15
C VAL A 26 -4.04 -2.12 -7.19
N CYS A 27 -4.35 -1.10 -7.99
CA CYS A 27 -3.44 -0.62 -9.02
C CYS A 27 -2.09 -0.23 -8.43
N GLY A 28 -1.03 -0.87 -8.94
CA GLY A 28 0.33 -0.66 -8.49
C GLY A 28 1.03 0.51 -9.19
N PRO A 29 2.24 0.86 -8.78
CA PRO A 29 2.96 2.01 -9.31
C PRO A 29 3.62 1.72 -10.66
N THR A 30 3.82 2.78 -11.44
CA THR A 30 4.76 2.78 -12.56
C THR A 30 6.20 2.92 -12.02
N VAL A 31 7.05 1.95 -12.32
CA VAL A 31 8.37 1.81 -11.69
C VAL A 31 9.48 2.53 -12.47
N TYR A 32 9.46 3.86 -12.45
CA TYR A 32 10.46 4.70 -13.10
C TYR A 32 11.25 5.58 -12.14
N ASN A 33 10.87 5.62 -10.87
CA ASN A 33 11.51 6.41 -9.81
C ASN A 33 11.15 5.85 -8.43
N TYR A 34 11.81 6.33 -7.38
CA TYR A 34 11.38 6.10 -6.00
C TYR A 34 9.91 6.49 -5.81
N ILE A 35 9.19 5.72 -5.01
CA ILE A 35 7.80 6.04 -4.68
C ILE A 35 7.76 7.28 -3.77
N HIS A 36 6.78 8.12 -4.01
CA HIS A 36 6.52 9.28 -3.15
C HIS A 36 5.45 8.96 -2.11
N ILE A 37 5.37 9.78 -1.06
CA ILE A 37 4.42 9.58 0.04
C ILE A 37 2.96 9.53 -0.42
N GLY A 38 2.61 10.15 -1.55
CA GLY A 38 1.28 10.03 -2.16
C GLY A 38 1.01 8.65 -2.74
N ASN A 39 2.04 7.94 -3.26
CA ASN A 39 1.92 6.54 -3.67
C ASN A 39 1.84 5.60 -2.45
N ALA A 40 2.53 5.93 -1.38
CA ALA A 40 2.50 5.13 -0.15
C ALA A 40 1.10 5.11 0.49
N ARG A 41 0.32 6.18 0.36
CA ARG A 41 -1.01 6.27 0.96
C ARG A 41 -1.96 5.14 0.55
N PRO A 42 -2.26 4.90 -0.73
CA PRO A 42 -3.09 3.76 -1.13
C PRO A 42 -2.48 2.41 -0.70
N MET A 43 -1.16 2.25 -0.75
CA MET A 43 -0.50 1.02 -0.33
C MET A 43 -0.75 0.71 1.15
N ILE A 44 -0.61 1.70 2.03
CA ILE A 44 -0.87 1.59 3.48
C ILE A 44 -2.36 1.32 3.76
N ILE A 45 -3.24 2.08 3.11
CA ILE A 45 -4.69 1.98 3.33
C ILE A 45 -5.20 0.60 2.93
N PHE A 46 -4.88 0.15 1.72
CA PHE A 46 -5.41 -1.13 1.23
C PHE A 46 -4.69 -2.35 1.83
N ASP A 47 -3.46 -2.21 2.32
CA ASP A 47 -2.84 -3.19 3.21
C ASP A 47 -3.63 -3.32 4.53
N THR A 48 -4.07 -2.20 5.11
CA THR A 48 -4.89 -2.20 6.33
C THR A 48 -6.27 -2.82 6.07
N VAL A 49 -6.91 -2.53 4.94
CA VAL A 49 -8.15 -3.18 4.51
C VAL A 49 -7.97 -4.70 4.42
N ARG A 50 -6.90 -5.15 3.74
CA ARG A 50 -6.53 -6.56 3.65
C ARG A 50 -6.36 -7.19 5.04
N ARG A 51 -5.57 -6.56 5.92
CA ARG A 51 -5.31 -7.05 7.29
C ARG A 51 -6.60 -7.18 8.10
N TYR A 52 -7.54 -6.26 7.94
CA TYR A 52 -8.82 -6.35 8.63
C TYR A 52 -9.69 -7.50 8.11
N PHE A 53 -9.74 -7.74 6.80
CA PHE A 53 -10.42 -8.94 6.27
C PHE A 53 -9.79 -10.22 6.79
N GLU A 54 -8.46 -10.31 6.84
CA GLU A 54 -7.74 -11.44 7.41
C GLU A 54 -8.04 -11.61 8.92
N TYR A 55 -8.09 -10.51 9.68
CA TYR A 55 -8.51 -10.51 11.09
C TYR A 55 -9.93 -11.05 11.28
N LYS A 56 -10.84 -10.76 10.37
CA LYS A 56 -12.21 -11.29 10.35
C LYS A 56 -12.30 -12.72 9.81
N GLY A 57 -11.19 -13.36 9.50
CA GLY A 57 -11.11 -14.76 9.08
C GLY A 57 -11.31 -15.01 7.58
N TYR A 58 -11.26 -13.97 6.73
CA TYR A 58 -11.30 -14.14 5.28
C TYR A 58 -9.93 -14.56 4.73
N GLU A 59 -9.94 -15.44 3.74
CA GLU A 59 -8.80 -15.68 2.86
C GLU A 59 -8.74 -14.56 1.80
N VAL A 60 -7.71 -13.72 1.84
CA VAL A 60 -7.58 -12.57 0.94
C VAL A 60 -6.59 -12.84 -0.17
N ASN A 61 -7.08 -12.85 -1.42
CA ASN A 61 -6.24 -12.82 -2.61
C ASN A 61 -6.00 -11.36 -3.01
N TYR A 62 -4.89 -10.79 -2.53
CA TYR A 62 -4.49 -9.41 -2.78
C TYR A 62 -3.53 -9.34 -3.96
N VAL A 63 -3.96 -8.70 -5.04
CA VAL A 63 -3.19 -8.53 -6.27
C VAL A 63 -2.83 -7.05 -6.45
N SER A 64 -1.55 -6.76 -6.66
CA SER A 64 -1.08 -5.42 -7.01
C SER A 64 0.06 -5.54 -8.00
N ASN A 65 -0.06 -4.90 -9.15
CA ASN A 65 0.90 -5.02 -10.25
C ASN A 65 2.08 -4.04 -10.12
N PHE A 66 3.11 -4.28 -10.95
CA PHE A 66 4.06 -3.26 -11.35
C PHE A 66 3.85 -2.95 -12.83
N THR A 67 3.61 -1.67 -13.15
CA THR A 67 3.72 -1.17 -14.52
C THR A 67 5.20 -0.93 -14.83
N ASP A 68 5.81 -1.92 -15.47
CA ASP A 68 7.24 -1.97 -15.80
C ASP A 68 7.53 -1.67 -17.28
N VAL A 69 6.53 -1.24 -18.03
CA VAL A 69 6.62 -0.69 -19.37
C VAL A 69 5.72 0.55 -19.52
N ASP A 70 6.30 1.72 -19.70
CA ASP A 70 5.59 3.00 -19.82
C ASP A 70 6.48 4.06 -20.48
N ASP A 71 5.87 5.10 -21.05
CA ASP A 71 6.61 6.23 -21.64
C ASP A 71 7.59 6.89 -20.64
N LYS A 72 7.27 6.93 -19.34
CA LYS A 72 8.13 7.50 -18.29
C LYS A 72 9.37 6.66 -18.05
N ILE A 73 9.23 5.32 -18.10
CA ILE A 73 10.35 4.39 -17.96
C ILE A 73 11.29 4.52 -19.15
N ILE A 74 10.74 4.55 -20.37
CA ILE A 74 11.51 4.71 -21.61
C ILE A 74 12.27 6.05 -21.60
N LYS A 75 11.60 7.14 -21.25
CA LYS A 75 12.22 8.44 -21.13
C LYS A 75 13.38 8.44 -20.13
N LYS A 76 13.17 7.87 -18.94
CA LYS A 76 14.19 7.75 -17.90
C LYS A 76 15.38 6.92 -18.35
N ALA A 77 15.13 5.81 -19.04
CA ALA A 77 16.18 4.95 -19.60
C ALA A 77 17.04 5.71 -20.63
N ASN A 78 16.42 6.46 -21.52
CA ASN A 78 17.12 7.29 -22.49
C ASN A 78 17.95 8.40 -21.83
N GLU A 79 17.43 9.05 -20.78
CA GLU A 79 18.15 10.06 -20.00
C GLU A 79 19.38 9.51 -19.30
N GLU A 80 19.33 8.27 -18.81
CA GLU A 80 20.42 7.61 -18.10
C GLU A 80 21.34 6.77 -19.01
N GLY A 81 20.98 6.56 -20.27
CA GLY A 81 21.76 5.74 -21.21
C GLY A 81 21.74 4.25 -20.89
N VAL A 82 20.66 3.76 -20.29
CA VAL A 82 20.42 2.36 -19.92
C VAL A 82 19.16 1.82 -20.57
N THR A 83 18.86 0.53 -20.42
CA THR A 83 17.64 -0.07 -20.94
C THR A 83 16.41 0.22 -20.06
N ALA A 84 15.22 0.21 -20.65
CA ALA A 84 13.96 0.33 -19.90
C ALA A 84 13.82 -0.79 -18.85
N THR A 85 14.30 -1.99 -19.14
CA THR A 85 14.30 -3.13 -18.21
C THR A 85 15.18 -2.85 -17.00
N GLU A 86 16.39 -2.29 -17.18
CA GLU A 86 17.27 -1.94 -16.05
C GLU A 86 16.64 -0.88 -15.13
N ILE A 87 15.96 0.11 -15.70
CA ILE A 87 15.19 1.10 -14.91
C ILE A 87 14.09 0.40 -14.11
N ALA A 88 13.27 -0.41 -14.77
CA ALA A 88 12.15 -1.10 -14.13
C ALA A 88 12.63 -2.03 -13.00
N GLU A 89 13.63 -2.88 -13.24
CA GLU A 89 14.20 -3.78 -12.23
C GLU A 89 14.75 -3.03 -11.02
N ARG A 90 15.47 -1.94 -11.26
CA ARG A 90 15.99 -1.08 -10.19
C ARG A 90 14.85 -0.57 -9.31
N TYR A 91 13.85 0.07 -9.90
CA TYR A 91 12.79 0.72 -9.12
C TYR A 91 11.73 -0.25 -8.58
N ILE A 92 11.59 -1.45 -9.13
CA ILE A 92 10.84 -2.54 -8.47
C ILE A 92 11.52 -2.93 -7.16
N LYS A 93 12.85 -3.13 -7.19
CA LYS A 93 13.61 -3.46 -5.98
C LYS A 93 13.48 -2.37 -4.92
N GLU A 94 13.68 -1.11 -5.32
CA GLU A 94 13.58 0.03 -4.44
C GLU A 94 12.18 0.21 -3.85
N CYS A 95 11.13 0.01 -4.68
CA CYS A 95 9.74 0.07 -4.23
C CYS A 95 9.42 -1.01 -3.20
N LYS A 96 9.93 -2.24 -3.40
CA LYS A 96 9.74 -3.33 -2.43
C LYS A 96 10.39 -3.03 -1.08
N GLN A 97 11.58 -2.44 -1.07
CA GLN A 97 12.24 -2.00 0.16
C GLN A 97 11.45 -0.91 0.88
N ASP A 98 10.93 0.07 0.14
CA ASP A 98 10.11 1.14 0.72
C ASP A 98 8.78 0.58 1.27
N MET A 99 8.19 -0.40 0.60
CA MET A 99 6.97 -1.08 1.09
C MET A 99 7.25 -1.89 2.36
N GLU A 100 8.36 -2.62 2.41
CA GLU A 100 8.80 -3.37 3.60
C GLU A 100 9.04 -2.44 4.79
N ALA A 101 9.75 -1.34 4.58
CA ALA A 101 10.00 -0.33 5.60
C ALA A 101 8.73 0.38 6.12
N LEU A 102 7.66 0.40 5.32
CA LEU A 102 6.31 0.85 5.72
C LEU A 102 5.47 -0.27 6.34
N ASN A 103 6.03 -1.46 6.59
CA ASN A 103 5.34 -2.66 7.06
C ASN A 103 4.11 -3.03 6.21
N ILE A 104 4.22 -2.89 4.89
CA ILE A 104 3.20 -3.33 3.93
C ILE A 104 3.45 -4.81 3.61
N LYS A 105 2.44 -5.65 3.82
CA LYS A 105 2.51 -7.09 3.50
C LYS A 105 2.77 -7.30 2.00
N PRO A 106 3.65 -8.24 1.62
CA PRO A 106 3.79 -8.65 0.22
C PRO A 106 2.42 -9.04 -0.37
N ALA A 107 2.15 -8.63 -1.60
CA ALA A 107 0.92 -9.03 -2.29
C ALA A 107 0.86 -10.56 -2.49
N THR A 108 -0.33 -11.13 -2.55
CA THR A 108 -0.51 -12.55 -2.89
C THR A 108 0.05 -12.83 -4.29
N HIS A 109 -0.26 -11.91 -5.22
CA HIS A 109 0.33 -11.88 -6.56
C HIS A 109 0.77 -10.46 -6.88
N GLN A 110 1.98 -10.32 -7.40
CA GLN A 110 2.56 -9.03 -7.80
C GLN A 110 3.07 -9.11 -9.25
N PRO A 111 2.13 -9.23 -10.22
CA PRO A 111 2.48 -9.41 -11.62
C PRO A 111 3.15 -8.16 -12.21
N ARG A 112 3.95 -8.38 -13.26
CA ARG A 112 4.57 -7.33 -14.06
C ARG A 112 3.86 -7.24 -15.41
N ALA A 113 3.63 -6.04 -15.90
CA ALA A 113 2.98 -5.83 -17.20
C ALA A 113 3.74 -6.55 -18.34
N THR A 114 5.08 -6.55 -18.30
CA THR A 114 5.91 -7.20 -19.33
C THR A 114 5.78 -8.72 -19.35
N GLU A 115 5.36 -9.35 -18.27
CA GLU A 115 5.16 -10.80 -18.16
C GLU A 115 3.76 -11.23 -18.66
N GLU A 116 2.84 -10.26 -18.83
CA GLU A 116 1.42 -10.52 -19.14
C GLU A 116 0.99 -10.07 -20.55
N ILE A 117 1.94 -9.76 -21.40
CA ILE A 117 1.70 -9.28 -22.78
C ILE A 117 0.81 -10.22 -23.59
N GLY A 118 1.02 -11.53 -23.48
CA GLY A 118 0.23 -12.51 -24.19
C GLY A 118 -1.26 -12.52 -23.80
N GLY A 119 -1.57 -12.29 -22.54
CA GLY A 119 -2.94 -12.15 -22.03
C GLY A 119 -3.59 -10.86 -22.53
N MET A 120 -2.86 -9.75 -22.49
CA MET A 120 -3.32 -8.45 -23.00
C MET A 120 -3.65 -8.53 -24.49
N ILE A 121 -2.79 -9.15 -25.31
CA ILE A 121 -3.05 -9.34 -26.74
C ILE A 121 -4.35 -10.14 -26.95
N LYS A 122 -4.57 -11.22 -26.19
CA LYS A 122 -5.79 -12.04 -26.29
C LYS A 122 -7.04 -11.23 -25.91
N MET A 123 -6.95 -10.41 -24.86
CA MET A 123 -8.06 -9.53 -24.45
C MET A 123 -8.37 -8.51 -25.53
N ILE A 124 -7.38 -7.86 -26.13
CA ILE A 124 -7.54 -6.91 -27.23
C ILE A 124 -8.15 -7.58 -28.47
N GLN A 125 -7.69 -8.78 -28.85
CA GLN A 125 -8.30 -9.54 -29.94
C GLN A 125 -9.79 -9.84 -29.70
N THR A 126 -10.13 -10.16 -28.43
CA THR A 126 -11.55 -10.39 -28.05
C THR A 126 -12.37 -9.12 -28.18
N LEU A 127 -11.83 -7.96 -27.76
CA LEU A 127 -12.50 -6.66 -27.92
C LEU A 127 -12.72 -6.31 -29.39
N ILE A 128 -11.72 -6.53 -30.25
CA ILE A 128 -11.86 -6.33 -31.69
C ILE A 128 -12.96 -7.25 -32.27
N LYS A 129 -12.92 -8.53 -31.93
CA LYS A 129 -13.91 -9.51 -32.41
C LYS A 129 -15.33 -9.16 -32.00
N LYS A 130 -15.50 -8.58 -30.79
CA LYS A 130 -16.81 -8.12 -30.27
C LYS A 130 -17.21 -6.72 -30.78
N GLY A 131 -16.36 -6.04 -31.57
CA GLY A 131 -16.66 -4.72 -32.14
C GLY A 131 -16.42 -3.54 -31.18
N HIS A 132 -15.73 -3.77 -30.07
CA HIS A 132 -15.39 -2.75 -29.07
C HIS A 132 -13.99 -2.12 -29.30
N ALA A 133 -13.22 -2.64 -30.24
CA ALA A 133 -11.92 -2.09 -30.58
C ALA A 133 -11.69 -2.14 -32.09
N TYR A 134 -10.76 -1.34 -32.58
CA TYR A 134 -10.37 -1.28 -33.98
C TYR A 134 -8.89 -0.92 -34.11
N GLU A 135 -8.27 -1.32 -35.21
CA GLU A 135 -6.87 -1.05 -35.54
C GLU A 135 -6.78 0.03 -36.62
N VAL A 136 -5.77 0.91 -36.49
CA VAL A 136 -5.37 1.89 -37.49
C VAL A 136 -3.83 1.99 -37.45
N ASP A 137 -3.16 1.66 -38.54
CA ASP A 137 -1.71 1.78 -38.71
C ASP A 137 -0.88 1.17 -37.55
N GLY A 138 -1.26 -0.01 -37.08
CA GLY A 138 -0.59 -0.72 -36.00
C GLY A 138 -0.98 -0.25 -34.58
N THR A 139 -1.78 0.81 -34.45
CA THR A 139 -2.36 1.23 -33.17
C THR A 139 -3.74 0.61 -33.00
N VAL A 140 -4.01 0.00 -31.84
CA VAL A 140 -5.35 -0.48 -31.50
C VAL A 140 -6.00 0.46 -30.51
N TYR A 141 -7.21 0.89 -30.83
CA TYR A 141 -8.03 1.78 -30.01
C TYR A 141 -9.25 1.06 -29.48
N PHE A 142 -9.62 1.32 -28.22
CA PHE A 142 -10.93 0.98 -27.70
C PHE A 142 -11.96 1.99 -28.23
N LYS A 143 -13.08 1.49 -28.73
CA LYS A 143 -14.18 2.30 -29.26
C LYS A 143 -15.11 2.70 -28.11
N THR A 144 -14.83 3.83 -27.46
CA THR A 144 -15.48 4.25 -26.21
C THR A 144 -17.00 4.29 -26.30
N ARG A 145 -17.57 4.84 -27.38
CA ARG A 145 -19.02 4.89 -27.57
C ARG A 145 -19.71 3.54 -27.82
N SER A 146 -18.93 2.47 -28.04
CA SER A 146 -19.49 1.12 -28.14
C SER A 146 -19.85 0.52 -26.77
N PHE A 147 -19.30 1.08 -25.67
CA PHE A 147 -19.65 0.71 -24.32
C PHE A 147 -20.65 1.72 -23.74
N LYS A 148 -21.93 1.33 -23.70
CA LYS A 148 -23.05 2.24 -23.38
C LYS A 148 -22.97 2.86 -21.99
N ASP A 149 -22.38 2.14 -21.04
CA ASP A 149 -22.30 2.54 -19.63
C ASP A 149 -21.00 3.30 -19.32
N TYR A 150 -20.27 3.79 -20.35
CA TYR A 150 -19.04 4.57 -20.13
C TYR A 150 -19.34 5.85 -19.34
N GLY A 151 -18.55 6.09 -18.30
CA GLY A 151 -18.80 7.18 -17.34
C GLY A 151 -19.57 6.76 -16.10
N LYS A 152 -19.97 5.47 -15.97
CA LYS A 152 -20.77 5.01 -14.82
C LYS A 152 -20.03 5.09 -13.48
N LEU A 153 -18.70 4.97 -13.44
CA LEU A 153 -17.89 5.13 -12.23
C LEU A 153 -17.64 6.59 -11.91
N SER A 154 -17.10 7.34 -12.87
CA SER A 154 -16.71 8.74 -12.71
C SER A 154 -17.88 9.70 -12.65
N LYS A 155 -19.07 9.26 -13.08
CA LYS A 155 -20.27 10.09 -13.30
C LYS A 155 -20.07 11.22 -14.31
N LYS A 156 -19.11 11.04 -15.21
CA LYS A 156 -18.86 11.97 -16.30
C LYS A 156 -19.76 11.66 -17.50
N ASN A 157 -20.34 12.71 -18.06
CA ASN A 157 -21.09 12.59 -19.29
C ASN A 157 -20.13 12.55 -20.49
N ILE A 158 -20.34 11.62 -21.40
CA ILE A 158 -19.55 11.47 -22.64
C ILE A 158 -19.52 12.78 -23.45
N ASP A 159 -20.67 13.45 -23.57
CA ASP A 159 -20.78 14.69 -24.37
C ASP A 159 -19.98 15.86 -23.76
N ASP A 160 -19.94 15.94 -22.42
CA ASP A 160 -19.11 16.94 -21.71
C ASP A 160 -17.61 16.67 -21.88
N LEU A 161 -17.21 15.39 -21.90
CA LEU A 161 -15.83 14.97 -22.15
C LEU A 161 -15.38 15.32 -23.56
N GLU A 162 -16.24 15.18 -24.56
CA GLU A 162 -15.96 15.57 -25.95
C GLU A 162 -15.71 17.07 -26.08
N ALA A 163 -16.50 17.90 -25.39
CA ALA A 163 -16.31 19.36 -25.38
C ALA A 163 -14.94 19.76 -24.82
N GLY A 164 -14.46 19.10 -23.75
CA GLY A 164 -13.14 19.34 -23.16
C GLY A 164 -11.97 18.86 -24.05
N HIS A 165 -12.16 17.79 -24.81
CA HIS A 165 -11.11 17.25 -25.70
C HIS A 165 -10.87 18.07 -26.97
N ARG A 166 -11.85 18.84 -27.42
CA ARG A 166 -11.70 19.71 -28.62
C ARG A 166 -10.66 20.80 -28.45
N GLU A 167 -10.31 21.15 -27.21
CA GLU A 167 -9.32 22.17 -26.91
C GLU A 167 -7.88 21.63 -26.80
N ILE A 168 -7.69 20.30 -26.68
CA ILE A 168 -6.36 19.66 -26.47
C ILE A 168 -6.06 18.75 -27.66
N LYS A 169 -5.36 19.26 -28.67
CA LYS A 169 -4.74 18.41 -29.70
C LYS A 169 -3.53 17.71 -29.11
N VAL A 170 -3.65 16.43 -28.78
CA VAL A 170 -2.52 15.59 -28.39
C VAL A 170 -1.83 15.08 -29.66
N THR A 171 -0.57 15.45 -29.83
CA THR A 171 0.29 15.01 -30.95
C THR A 171 0.45 13.48 -30.89
N GLY A 172 0.13 12.78 -31.97
CA GLY A 172 0.28 11.30 -32.07
C GLY A 172 -1.03 10.50 -31.99
N GLU A 173 -2.19 11.17 -32.03
CA GLU A 173 -3.52 10.54 -32.04
C GLU A 173 -4.21 10.58 -33.43
N GLU A 174 -3.42 10.58 -34.49
CA GLU A 174 -3.86 10.77 -35.89
C GLU A 174 -4.65 9.58 -36.45
N GLY A 175 -5.15 8.68 -35.73
CA GLY A 175 -5.92 7.52 -36.20
C GLY A 175 -7.24 7.30 -35.47
N LYS A 176 -7.56 8.13 -34.46
CA LYS A 176 -8.78 7.97 -33.68
C LYS A 176 -10.03 8.30 -34.53
N LYS A 177 -11.02 7.40 -34.46
CA LYS A 177 -12.35 7.65 -35.06
C LYS A 177 -13.21 8.56 -34.20
N ASP A 178 -12.97 8.58 -32.89
CA ASP A 178 -13.62 9.43 -31.90
C ASP A 178 -12.54 9.98 -30.93
N PRO A 179 -12.59 11.26 -30.53
CA PRO A 179 -11.62 11.85 -29.58
C PRO A 179 -11.57 11.12 -28.23
N LEU A 180 -12.63 10.45 -27.82
CA LEU A 180 -12.74 9.72 -26.57
C LEU A 180 -12.13 8.31 -26.61
N ASP A 181 -11.83 7.80 -27.83
CA ASP A 181 -11.24 6.49 -27.97
C ASP A 181 -9.84 6.48 -27.32
N PHE A 182 -9.47 5.40 -26.66
CA PHE A 182 -8.20 5.29 -25.96
C PHE A 182 -7.38 4.09 -26.42
N VAL A 183 -6.08 4.20 -26.29
CA VAL A 183 -5.13 3.23 -26.84
C VAL A 183 -5.10 1.95 -26.02
N LEU A 184 -5.21 0.81 -26.70
CA LEU A 184 -5.02 -0.54 -26.16
C LEU A 184 -3.65 -1.12 -26.53
N TRP A 185 -3.15 -0.77 -27.74
CA TRP A 185 -1.84 -1.19 -28.24
C TRP A 185 -1.19 -0.05 -29.02
N LYS A 186 0.10 0.22 -28.75
CA LYS A 186 0.90 1.24 -29.42
C LYS A 186 1.94 0.59 -30.33
N PRO A 187 2.13 1.02 -31.57
CA PRO A 187 3.23 0.54 -32.41
C PRO A 187 4.57 0.94 -31.81
N LYS A 188 5.59 0.13 -32.08
CA LYS A 188 6.97 0.36 -31.68
C LYS A 188 7.50 1.64 -32.29
N LYS A 189 8.18 2.46 -31.48
CA LYS A 189 9.07 3.53 -31.94
C LYS A 189 10.51 3.08 -31.89
N GLU A 190 11.37 3.77 -32.63
CA GLU A 190 12.79 3.46 -32.64
C GLU A 190 13.39 3.53 -31.22
N GLY A 191 14.15 2.48 -30.86
CA GLY A 191 14.77 2.39 -29.54
C GLY A 191 13.85 1.96 -28.39
N GLU A 192 12.54 1.71 -28.63
CA GLU A 192 11.62 1.25 -27.61
C GLU A 192 11.61 -0.29 -27.50
N ILE A 193 11.38 -0.77 -26.26
CA ILE A 193 11.04 -2.16 -26.01
C ILE A 193 9.69 -2.49 -26.66
N ALA A 194 9.57 -3.64 -27.30
CA ALA A 194 8.35 -4.03 -27.99
C ALA A 194 8.18 -5.55 -28.05
N TRP A 195 6.96 -5.98 -28.29
CA TRP A 195 6.56 -7.37 -28.45
C TRP A 195 5.81 -7.57 -29.77
N ASN A 196 5.93 -8.76 -30.32
CA ASN A 196 5.17 -9.14 -31.50
C ASN A 196 3.69 -9.27 -31.19
N SER A 197 2.85 -8.70 -32.04
CA SER A 197 1.41 -8.81 -31.96
C SER A 197 0.80 -8.99 -33.36
N PRO A 198 -0.50 -9.32 -33.47
CA PRO A 198 -1.20 -9.37 -34.76
C PRO A 198 -1.22 -8.02 -35.52
N TRP A 199 -0.95 -6.92 -34.83
CA TRP A 199 -0.96 -5.53 -35.36
C TRP A 199 0.45 -5.00 -35.61
N GLY A 200 1.47 -5.84 -35.50
CA GLY A 200 2.89 -5.51 -35.62
C GLY A 200 3.59 -5.45 -34.25
N GLU A 201 4.89 -5.12 -34.30
CA GLU A 201 5.66 -4.90 -33.07
C GLU A 201 5.16 -3.65 -32.33
N GLY A 202 5.00 -3.78 -31.00
CA GLY A 202 4.50 -2.70 -30.19
C GLY A 202 4.43 -3.03 -28.70
N ARG A 203 3.68 -2.24 -27.97
CA ARG A 203 3.49 -2.39 -26.51
C ARG A 203 2.06 -2.06 -26.09
N PRO A 204 1.60 -2.57 -24.93
CA PRO A 204 0.24 -2.29 -24.44
C PRO A 204 0.03 -0.83 -24.08
N GLY A 205 -1.21 -0.39 -24.15
CA GLY A 205 -1.68 0.81 -23.48
C GLY A 205 -1.76 0.59 -21.97
N TRP A 206 -1.72 1.66 -21.20
CA TRP A 206 -1.68 1.57 -19.73
C TRP A 206 -2.91 0.88 -19.11
N HIS A 207 -4.10 1.09 -19.68
CA HIS A 207 -5.34 0.63 -19.04
C HIS A 207 -5.60 -0.87 -19.21
N ILE A 208 -5.07 -1.51 -20.25
CA ILE A 208 -5.32 -2.94 -20.51
C ILE A 208 -4.58 -3.86 -19.52
N GLU A 209 -3.51 -3.36 -18.91
CA GLU A 209 -2.68 -4.11 -17.98
C GLU A 209 -3.50 -4.61 -16.79
N CYS A 210 -4.14 -3.68 -16.07
CA CYS A 210 -4.92 -4.01 -14.87
C CYS A 210 -6.16 -4.83 -15.18
N SER A 211 -6.81 -4.61 -16.32
CA SER A 211 -7.96 -5.41 -16.76
C SER A 211 -7.57 -6.88 -17.00
N GLU A 212 -6.45 -7.11 -17.65
CA GLU A 212 -5.96 -8.48 -17.90
C GLU A 212 -5.48 -9.15 -16.62
N MET A 213 -4.62 -8.46 -15.84
CA MET A 213 -4.02 -9.05 -14.64
C MET A 213 -5.06 -9.34 -13.56
N SER A 214 -6.07 -8.48 -13.37
CA SER A 214 -7.16 -8.76 -12.43
C SER A 214 -7.98 -9.98 -12.85
N LYS A 215 -8.28 -10.11 -14.14
CA LYS A 215 -8.96 -11.30 -14.70
C LYS A 215 -8.14 -12.57 -14.47
N LYS A 216 -6.85 -12.53 -14.76
CA LYS A 216 -5.98 -13.70 -14.68
C LYS A 216 -5.79 -14.19 -13.25
N TYR A 217 -5.57 -13.28 -12.31
CA TYR A 217 -5.19 -13.61 -10.94
C TYR A 217 -6.36 -13.69 -9.95
N ILE A 218 -7.52 -13.11 -10.29
CA ILE A 218 -8.69 -13.14 -9.42
C ILE A 218 -9.89 -13.76 -10.14
N GLY A 219 -10.26 -13.24 -11.33
CA GLY A 219 -11.39 -13.73 -12.09
C GLY A 219 -12.09 -12.64 -12.91
N ASP A 220 -13.15 -13.04 -13.62
CA ASP A 220 -13.94 -12.12 -14.48
C ASP A 220 -14.67 -11.05 -13.67
N THR A 221 -15.15 -11.40 -12.47
CA THR A 221 -15.73 -10.50 -11.47
C THR A 221 -14.90 -10.59 -10.19
N ILE A 222 -14.43 -9.45 -9.70
CA ILE A 222 -13.66 -9.36 -8.47
C ILE A 222 -14.47 -8.68 -7.36
N ASP A 223 -14.10 -8.92 -6.10
CA ASP A 223 -14.79 -8.28 -4.98
C ASP A 223 -14.49 -6.78 -4.93
N ILE A 224 -13.23 -6.42 -4.82
CA ILE A 224 -12.79 -5.03 -4.62
C ILE A 224 -11.76 -4.65 -5.66
N HIS A 225 -12.00 -3.52 -6.34
CA HIS A 225 -10.99 -2.80 -7.11
C HIS A 225 -10.70 -1.47 -6.44
N ALA A 226 -9.41 -1.14 -6.24
CA ALA A 226 -9.04 0.00 -5.42
C ALA A 226 -7.83 0.77 -5.95
N GLY A 227 -7.72 2.03 -5.53
CA GLY A 227 -6.61 2.91 -5.87
C GLY A 227 -6.80 4.34 -5.37
N GLY A 228 -5.97 5.27 -5.83
CA GLY A 228 -6.15 6.70 -5.59
C GLY A 228 -7.37 7.27 -6.33
N GLU A 229 -7.98 8.34 -5.81
CA GLU A 229 -9.12 8.98 -6.47
C GLU A 229 -8.80 9.58 -7.85
N ASP A 230 -7.52 9.84 -8.14
CA ASP A 230 -7.03 10.25 -9.46
C ASP A 230 -7.16 9.15 -10.51
N LEU A 231 -7.24 7.89 -10.10
CA LEU A 231 -7.43 6.75 -11.00
C LEU A 231 -8.91 6.55 -11.41
N ILE A 232 -9.87 7.15 -10.72
CA ILE A 232 -11.30 7.02 -11.06
C ILE A 232 -11.53 7.31 -12.55
N PHE A 233 -10.89 8.37 -13.06
CA PHE A 233 -10.96 8.75 -14.46
C PHE A 233 -9.60 9.30 -14.93
N PRO A 234 -9.08 8.83 -16.09
CA PRO A 234 -9.73 7.86 -17.00
C PRO A 234 -9.44 6.38 -16.68
N HIS A 235 -8.48 6.05 -15.80
CA HIS A 235 -7.91 4.71 -15.70
C HIS A 235 -8.93 3.62 -15.34
N HIS A 236 -9.60 3.72 -14.19
CA HIS A 236 -10.57 2.73 -13.74
C HIS A 236 -11.85 2.72 -14.60
N GLU A 237 -12.27 3.86 -15.13
CA GLU A 237 -13.39 3.91 -16.08
C GLU A 237 -13.05 3.12 -17.35
N ASN A 238 -11.82 3.25 -17.87
CA ASN A 238 -11.35 2.52 -19.04
C ASN A 238 -11.21 1.03 -18.76
N GLU A 239 -10.75 0.65 -17.55
CA GLU A 239 -10.69 -0.75 -17.13
C GLU A 239 -12.08 -1.41 -17.09
N ILE A 240 -13.09 -0.70 -16.58
CA ILE A 240 -14.48 -1.16 -16.59
C ILE A 240 -14.92 -1.44 -18.04
N ALA A 241 -14.70 -0.47 -18.93
CA ALA A 241 -15.11 -0.59 -20.32
C ALA A 241 -14.43 -1.80 -20.99
N GLN A 242 -13.12 -1.99 -20.79
CA GLN A 242 -12.35 -3.11 -21.32
C GLN A 242 -12.85 -4.45 -20.77
N SER A 243 -12.94 -4.56 -19.45
CA SER A 243 -13.25 -5.83 -18.78
C SER A 243 -14.68 -6.27 -19.05
N GLU A 244 -15.66 -5.37 -18.89
CA GLU A 244 -17.07 -5.70 -19.10
C GLU A 244 -17.41 -5.92 -20.57
N ALA A 245 -16.82 -5.16 -21.51
CA ALA A 245 -16.98 -5.43 -22.94
C ALA A 245 -16.34 -6.78 -23.35
N CYS A 246 -15.19 -7.12 -22.74
CA CYS A 246 -14.52 -8.37 -23.01
C CYS A 246 -15.25 -9.59 -22.44
N ASN A 247 -15.66 -9.51 -21.15
CA ASN A 247 -16.19 -10.65 -20.41
C ASN A 247 -17.73 -10.77 -20.50
N GLY A 248 -18.44 -9.64 -20.62
CA GLY A 248 -19.89 -9.58 -20.60
C GLY A 248 -20.49 -9.62 -19.20
N GLU A 249 -19.67 -9.48 -18.16
CA GLU A 249 -20.06 -9.51 -16.76
C GLU A 249 -19.52 -8.28 -16.03
N LYS A 250 -20.08 -7.99 -14.85
CA LYS A 250 -19.62 -6.92 -13.98
C LYS A 250 -18.16 -7.13 -13.57
N PHE A 251 -17.33 -6.11 -13.72
CA PHE A 251 -15.91 -6.23 -13.47
C PHE A 251 -15.58 -6.30 -11.96
N ALA A 252 -16.04 -5.34 -11.16
CA ALA A 252 -15.83 -5.33 -9.72
C ALA A 252 -17.12 -4.98 -8.96
N ASN A 253 -17.32 -5.66 -7.81
CA ASN A 253 -18.49 -5.39 -6.98
C ASN A 253 -18.37 -4.09 -6.21
N TYR A 254 -17.19 -3.81 -5.66
CA TYR A 254 -16.90 -2.62 -4.84
C TYR A 254 -15.70 -1.86 -5.41
N TRP A 255 -15.87 -0.56 -5.58
CA TRP A 255 -14.84 0.37 -6.02
C TRP A 255 -14.44 1.27 -4.86
N MET A 256 -13.18 1.15 -4.40
CA MET A 256 -12.68 1.90 -3.27
C MET A 256 -11.58 2.87 -3.70
N HIS A 257 -11.72 4.14 -3.32
CA HIS A 257 -10.74 5.17 -3.67
C HIS A 257 -10.35 5.98 -2.45
N ASN A 258 -9.04 6.12 -2.24
CA ASN A 258 -8.53 7.00 -1.21
C ASN A 258 -8.37 8.43 -1.72
N GLY A 259 -8.64 9.39 -0.84
CA GLY A 259 -8.46 10.81 -1.13
C GLY A 259 -7.00 11.22 -1.31
N PHE A 260 -6.76 12.40 -1.87
CA PHE A 260 -5.41 12.92 -2.10
C PHE A 260 -4.62 13.17 -0.82
N LEU A 261 -3.29 13.12 -0.96
CA LEU A 261 -2.37 13.67 0.02
C LEU A 261 -1.95 15.07 -0.43
N ASN A 262 -2.24 16.06 0.41
CA ASN A 262 -1.80 17.44 0.26
C ASN A 262 -0.56 17.68 1.12
N ILE A 263 0.30 18.61 0.71
CA ILE A 263 1.46 19.06 1.48
C ILE A 263 1.24 20.52 1.84
N ASN A 264 1.16 20.82 3.14
CA ASN A 264 0.89 22.16 3.64
C ASN A 264 -0.30 22.83 2.92
N ASN A 265 -1.42 22.10 2.84
CA ASN A 265 -2.68 22.48 2.17
C ASN A 265 -2.57 22.74 0.65
N LYS A 266 -1.49 22.27 0.02
CA LYS A 266 -1.32 22.37 -1.44
C LYS A 266 -1.20 20.96 -2.04
N LYS A 267 -1.72 20.78 -3.24
CA LYS A 267 -1.54 19.54 -3.99
C LYS A 267 -0.05 19.28 -4.19
N MET A 268 0.38 18.05 -3.93
CA MET A 268 1.77 17.62 -4.15
C MET A 268 2.09 17.62 -5.65
N SER A 269 3.18 18.28 -6.04
CA SER A 269 3.70 18.24 -7.42
C SER A 269 5.20 18.51 -7.46
N LYS A 270 5.90 17.91 -8.44
CA LYS A 270 7.33 18.16 -8.66
C LYS A 270 7.62 19.63 -8.97
N SER A 271 6.75 20.28 -9.75
CA SER A 271 6.90 21.70 -10.13
C SER A 271 6.73 22.67 -8.96
N ALA A 272 6.00 22.27 -7.91
CA ALA A 272 5.82 23.09 -6.70
C ALA A 272 6.94 22.89 -5.66
N GLY A 273 7.90 21.98 -5.90
CA GLY A 273 8.98 21.69 -4.96
C GLY A 273 8.52 21.05 -3.62
N ASN A 274 7.28 20.57 -3.59
CA ASN A 274 6.67 19.92 -2.41
C ASN A 274 6.45 18.41 -2.64
N PHE A 275 7.33 17.79 -3.42
CA PHE A 275 7.30 16.36 -3.74
C PHE A 275 8.36 15.65 -2.90
N PHE A 276 7.93 14.70 -2.06
CA PHE A 276 8.81 13.95 -1.19
C PHE A 276 8.68 12.45 -1.45
N THR A 277 9.81 11.78 -1.60
CA THR A 277 9.87 10.32 -1.62
C THR A 277 9.67 9.75 -0.21
N VAL A 278 9.32 8.47 -0.13
CA VAL A 278 9.24 7.75 1.16
C VAL A 278 10.57 7.79 1.89
N ARG A 279 11.70 7.71 1.16
CA ARG A 279 13.04 7.74 1.75
C ARG A 279 13.39 9.10 2.36
N GLU A 280 13.14 10.20 1.62
CA GLU A 280 13.38 11.54 2.13
C GLU A 280 12.57 11.83 3.41
N ILE A 281 11.36 11.32 3.49
CA ILE A 281 10.55 11.43 4.71
C ILE A 281 11.08 10.49 5.80
N GLY A 282 11.56 9.30 5.43
CA GLY A 282 12.17 8.32 6.34
C GLY A 282 13.45 8.82 7.03
N GLU A 283 14.20 9.74 6.38
CA GLU A 283 15.34 10.43 7.01
C GLU A 283 14.91 11.37 8.16
N LYS A 284 13.68 11.85 8.14
CA LYS A 284 13.16 12.82 9.12
C LYS A 284 12.28 12.17 10.18
N TYR A 285 11.49 11.16 9.82
CA TYR A 285 10.53 10.49 10.68
C TYR A 285 10.61 8.98 10.52
N PRO A 286 10.50 8.19 11.60
CA PRO A 286 10.31 6.75 11.48
C PRO A 286 9.11 6.44 10.56
N LEU A 287 9.27 5.51 9.62
CA LEU A 287 8.22 5.22 8.63
C LEU A 287 6.95 4.64 9.26
N GLN A 288 7.05 4.02 10.44
CA GLN A 288 5.90 3.61 11.23
C GLN A 288 5.04 4.80 11.69
N VAL A 289 5.66 5.95 12.00
CA VAL A 289 4.95 7.20 12.30
C VAL A 289 4.21 7.70 11.06
N ILE A 290 4.82 7.59 9.89
CA ILE A 290 4.18 7.95 8.61
C ILE A 290 2.98 7.04 8.33
N ARG A 291 3.13 5.72 8.55
CA ARG A 291 2.01 4.78 8.44
C ARG A 291 0.87 5.16 9.40
N PHE A 292 1.17 5.38 10.66
CA PHE A 292 0.18 5.77 11.67
C PHE A 292 -0.51 7.09 11.31
N PHE A 293 0.26 8.08 10.86
CA PHE A 293 -0.27 9.36 10.37
C PHE A 293 -1.25 9.15 9.20
N MET A 294 -0.92 8.31 8.22
CA MET A 294 -1.79 8.03 7.08
C MET A 294 -3.14 7.41 7.48
N LEU A 295 -3.16 6.67 8.60
CA LEU A 295 -4.35 6.03 9.16
C LEU A 295 -5.12 6.90 10.15
N SER A 296 -4.61 8.07 10.50
CA SER A 296 -5.25 9.00 11.47
C SER A 296 -6.48 9.72 10.92
N ALA A 297 -6.73 9.64 9.61
CA ALA A 297 -7.91 10.18 8.96
C ALA A 297 -8.61 9.08 8.15
N HIS A 298 -9.92 9.24 7.95
CA HIS A 298 -10.68 8.33 7.09
C HIS A 298 -10.07 8.30 5.68
N TYR A 299 -9.93 7.10 5.08
CA TYR A 299 -9.20 6.93 3.82
C TYR A 299 -9.73 7.78 2.66
N ARG A 300 -11.05 8.03 2.58
CA ARG A 300 -11.68 8.85 1.54
C ARG A 300 -11.44 10.36 1.71
N THR A 301 -11.08 10.80 2.91
CA THR A 301 -10.83 12.21 3.17
C THR A 301 -9.45 12.62 2.67
N PRO A 302 -9.32 13.75 1.96
CA PRO A 302 -7.99 14.30 1.67
C PRO A 302 -7.20 14.52 2.97
N LEU A 303 -5.96 14.08 2.98
CA LEU A 303 -5.07 14.18 4.14
C LEU A 303 -4.04 15.28 3.91
N ASN A 304 -3.86 16.16 4.88
CA ASN A 304 -2.84 17.20 4.80
C ASN A 304 -1.59 16.78 5.56
N PHE A 305 -0.49 16.61 4.85
CA PHE A 305 0.82 16.34 5.43
C PHE A 305 1.46 17.66 5.86
N SER A 306 1.80 17.77 7.14
CA SER A 306 2.61 18.83 7.68
C SER A 306 3.41 18.32 8.87
N ASP A 307 4.55 18.94 9.15
CA ASP A 307 5.41 18.55 10.26
C ASP A 307 4.66 18.51 11.60
N THR A 308 3.83 19.50 11.86
CA THR A 308 3.02 19.58 13.10
C THR A 308 2.08 18.38 13.25
N LEU A 309 1.44 17.96 12.16
CA LEU A 309 0.51 16.82 12.19
C LEU A 309 1.24 15.49 12.31
N VAL A 310 2.40 15.35 11.68
CA VAL A 310 3.24 14.16 11.81
C VAL A 310 3.82 14.04 13.22
N GLU A 311 4.29 15.13 13.83
CA GLU A 311 4.75 15.14 15.23
C GLU A 311 3.61 14.81 16.22
N SER A 312 2.39 15.26 15.94
CA SER A 312 1.21 14.87 16.71
C SER A 312 0.93 13.36 16.59
N ALA A 313 1.05 12.81 15.38
CA ALA A 313 0.89 11.36 15.14
C ALA A 313 1.99 10.56 15.86
N LYS A 314 3.25 11.03 15.83
CA LYS A 314 4.36 10.44 16.58
C LYS A 314 4.05 10.38 18.08
N THR A 315 3.65 11.50 18.66
CA THR A 315 3.27 11.54 20.09
C THR A 315 2.13 10.56 20.41
N GLY A 316 1.15 10.42 19.49
CA GLY A 316 0.06 9.46 19.63
C GLY A 316 0.56 8.02 19.61
N LEU A 317 1.40 7.68 18.63
CA LEU A 317 1.99 6.35 18.51
C LEU A 317 2.85 5.99 19.72
N ASP A 318 3.71 6.90 20.18
CA ASP A 318 4.56 6.71 21.37
C ASP A 318 3.73 6.40 22.63
N ARG A 319 2.55 7.01 22.77
CA ARG A 319 1.63 6.69 23.89
C ARG A 319 1.08 5.26 23.81
N ILE A 320 0.77 4.77 22.60
CA ILE A 320 0.31 3.39 22.40
C ILE A 320 1.44 2.43 22.75
N LEU A 321 2.63 2.64 22.20
CA LEU A 321 3.79 1.78 22.44
C LEU A 321 4.19 1.76 23.93
N THR A 322 4.18 2.92 24.60
CA THR A 322 4.44 3.01 26.04
C THR A 322 3.43 2.20 26.87
N ALA A 323 2.14 2.23 26.50
CA ALA A 323 1.14 1.43 27.19
C ALA A 323 1.33 -0.08 26.97
N ILE A 324 1.77 -0.47 25.77
CA ILE A 324 2.12 -1.87 25.44
C ILE A 324 3.29 -2.33 26.31
N ASP A 325 4.37 -1.55 26.39
CA ASP A 325 5.56 -1.87 27.21
C ASP A 325 5.18 -2.03 28.68
N LEU A 326 4.35 -1.12 29.19
CA LEU A 326 3.84 -1.21 30.54
C LEU A 326 3.02 -2.51 30.79
N CYS A 327 2.17 -2.88 29.83
CA CYS A 327 1.44 -4.15 29.91
C CYS A 327 2.38 -5.37 29.89
N ARG A 328 3.45 -5.33 29.10
CA ARG A 328 4.48 -6.40 29.08
C ARG A 328 5.17 -6.54 30.43
N GLU A 329 5.59 -5.42 31.01
CA GLU A 329 6.20 -5.41 32.34
C GLU A 329 5.27 -5.99 33.41
N MET A 330 4.00 -5.59 33.38
CA MET A 330 3.00 -6.07 34.36
C MET A 330 2.60 -7.53 34.11
N ALA A 331 2.56 -7.98 32.86
CA ALA A 331 2.24 -9.38 32.51
C ALA A 331 3.29 -10.38 33.03
N ALA A 332 4.49 -9.92 33.35
CA ALA A 332 5.57 -10.72 33.92
C ALA A 332 5.47 -10.90 35.45
N LYS A 333 4.54 -10.22 36.15
CA LYS A 333 4.36 -10.27 37.62
C LYS A 333 3.35 -11.34 38.03
N GLU A 334 3.30 -11.70 39.33
CA GLU A 334 2.42 -12.72 39.88
C GLU A 334 0.95 -12.27 39.97
N GLU A 335 0.02 -13.25 39.97
CA GLU A 335 -1.42 -13.08 39.72
C GLU A 335 -2.22 -12.42 40.84
N THR A 336 -3.25 -11.59 40.46
CA THR A 336 -4.40 -11.18 41.25
C THR A 336 -5.63 -11.06 40.35
N GLU A 337 -6.85 -11.34 40.85
CA GLU A 337 -8.08 -11.29 40.01
C GLU A 337 -8.51 -9.83 39.67
N HIS A 338 -8.91 -9.58 38.41
CA HIS A 338 -9.53 -8.33 38.00
C HIS A 338 -10.54 -8.50 36.84
N PHE A 339 -11.63 -7.71 36.85
CA PHE A 339 -12.65 -7.71 35.81
C PHE A 339 -12.45 -6.52 34.83
N SER A 340 -12.62 -6.71 33.52
CA SER A 340 -12.44 -5.68 32.50
C SER A 340 -13.58 -5.62 31.49
N ASN A 341 -13.85 -4.43 30.99
CA ASN A 341 -14.76 -4.16 29.86
C ASN A 341 -14.02 -4.12 28.50
N ILE A 342 -12.90 -4.80 28.39
CA ILE A 342 -12.04 -4.71 27.21
C ILE A 342 -12.75 -5.17 25.93
N GLU A 343 -13.66 -6.14 26.03
CA GLU A 343 -14.46 -6.64 24.91
C GLU A 343 -15.33 -5.53 24.29
N VAL A 344 -15.85 -4.63 25.12
CA VAL A 344 -16.64 -3.46 24.64
C VAL A 344 -15.76 -2.51 23.83
N LEU A 345 -14.50 -2.33 24.24
CA LEU A 345 -13.54 -1.46 23.54
C LEU A 345 -13.04 -2.11 22.25
N VAL A 346 -12.79 -3.44 22.26
CA VAL A 346 -12.50 -4.20 21.04
C VAL A 346 -13.65 -4.06 20.04
N LYS A 347 -14.89 -4.20 20.53
CA LYS A 347 -16.07 -4.03 19.68
C LYS A 347 -16.15 -2.64 19.06
N LYS A 348 -15.79 -1.57 19.76
CA LYS A 348 -15.73 -0.22 19.19
C LYS A 348 -14.74 -0.12 18.02
N PHE A 349 -13.57 -0.76 18.14
CA PHE A 349 -12.61 -0.85 17.06
C PHE A 349 -13.20 -1.59 15.85
N GLU A 350 -13.81 -2.74 16.10
CA GLU A 350 -14.45 -3.53 15.04
C GLU A 350 -15.60 -2.76 14.39
N ASP A 351 -16.47 -2.12 15.15
CA ASP A 351 -17.60 -1.33 14.64
C ASP A 351 -17.09 -0.18 13.74
N ALA A 352 -15.97 0.47 14.11
CA ALA A 352 -15.34 1.49 13.28
C ALA A 352 -14.78 0.92 11.97
N MET A 353 -14.08 -0.20 12.04
CA MET A 353 -13.54 -0.86 10.84
C MET A 353 -14.64 -1.46 9.95
N GLU A 354 -15.76 -1.90 10.53
CA GLU A 354 -16.92 -2.40 9.81
C GLU A 354 -17.78 -1.30 9.18
N ASP A 355 -17.58 -0.05 9.57
CA ASP A 355 -18.19 1.12 8.94
C ASP A 355 -17.24 1.80 7.94
N ASP A 356 -16.97 1.11 6.84
CA ASP A 356 -16.17 1.63 5.73
C ASP A 356 -14.70 1.85 6.10
N PHE A 357 -14.13 0.91 6.88
CA PHE A 357 -12.73 0.94 7.32
C PHE A 357 -12.33 2.29 7.92
N ASN A 358 -13.13 2.80 8.86
CA ASN A 358 -12.89 4.07 9.53
C ASN A 358 -11.72 3.94 10.53
N THR A 359 -10.51 4.01 10.02
CA THR A 359 -9.29 3.88 10.82
C THR A 359 -9.13 5.00 11.84
N ALA A 360 -9.69 6.20 11.61
CA ALA A 360 -9.64 7.29 12.57
C ALA A 360 -10.39 6.95 13.86
N ASP A 361 -11.60 6.40 13.75
CA ASP A 361 -12.37 5.97 14.91
C ASP A 361 -11.80 4.66 15.52
N ALA A 362 -11.24 3.78 14.69
CA ALA A 362 -10.52 2.59 15.17
C ALA A 362 -9.30 2.96 16.03
N VAL A 363 -8.50 3.93 15.61
CA VAL A 363 -7.38 4.48 16.40
C VAL A 363 -7.90 5.11 17.70
N SER A 364 -9.04 5.81 17.65
CA SER A 364 -9.67 6.36 18.85
C SER A 364 -10.06 5.28 19.84
N ALA A 365 -10.57 4.15 19.39
CA ALA A 365 -10.87 2.99 20.25
C ALA A 365 -9.59 2.41 20.89
N ILE A 366 -8.48 2.33 20.16
CA ILE A 366 -7.17 1.94 20.73
C ILE A 366 -6.76 2.92 21.85
N PHE A 367 -6.91 4.24 21.66
CA PHE A 367 -6.61 5.21 22.72
C PHE A 367 -7.52 5.07 23.94
N GLU A 368 -8.75 4.61 23.78
CA GLU A 368 -9.61 4.28 24.94
C GLU A 368 -9.06 3.08 25.73
N ILE A 369 -8.56 2.03 25.03
CA ILE A 369 -7.90 0.88 25.66
C ILE A 369 -6.62 1.33 26.38
N VAL A 370 -5.80 2.17 25.75
CA VAL A 370 -4.59 2.74 26.35
C VAL A 370 -4.92 3.56 27.62
N ARG A 371 -6.00 4.35 27.60
CA ARG A 371 -6.43 5.12 28.77
C ARG A 371 -6.92 4.21 29.89
N GLU A 372 -7.71 3.18 29.57
CA GLU A 372 -8.14 2.16 30.52
C GLU A 372 -6.94 1.46 31.15
N SER A 373 -6.01 0.99 30.35
CA SER A 373 -4.75 0.42 30.77
C SER A 373 -4.00 1.31 31.76
N ASN A 374 -3.75 2.57 31.42
CA ASN A 374 -3.02 3.53 32.25
C ASN A 374 -3.72 3.88 33.57
N SER A 375 -5.06 3.88 33.59
CA SER A 375 -5.83 4.21 34.79
C SER A 375 -5.86 3.07 35.82
N THR A 376 -5.72 1.83 35.34
CA THR A 376 -5.86 0.61 36.14
C THR A 376 -4.55 -0.13 36.42
N VAL A 377 -3.44 0.33 35.80
CA VAL A 377 -2.11 -0.29 35.88
C VAL A 377 -1.61 -0.60 37.30
N LYS A 378 -1.93 0.23 38.27
CA LYS A 378 -1.49 0.06 39.67
C LYS A 378 -2.21 -1.09 40.37
N ASP A 379 -3.37 -1.48 39.87
CA ASP A 379 -4.27 -2.49 40.41
C ASP A 379 -4.34 -3.76 39.53
N PHE A 380 -3.51 -3.81 38.47
CA PHE A 380 -3.55 -4.93 37.51
C PHE A 380 -3.11 -6.26 38.09
N SER A 381 -3.91 -7.28 37.82
CA SER A 381 -3.43 -8.66 37.78
C SER A 381 -2.58 -8.90 36.54
N ALA A 382 -1.60 -9.79 36.63
CA ALA A 382 -0.79 -10.23 35.48
C ALA A 382 -1.68 -10.76 34.33
N ASP A 383 -2.76 -11.46 34.63
CA ASP A 383 -3.69 -11.99 33.62
C ASP A 383 -4.46 -10.90 32.90
N TYR A 384 -4.84 -9.83 33.58
CA TYR A 384 -5.46 -8.67 32.96
C TYR A 384 -4.48 -7.94 32.06
N ALA A 385 -3.23 -7.74 32.51
CA ALA A 385 -2.18 -7.14 31.70
C ALA A 385 -1.90 -7.96 30.43
N LYS A 386 -1.82 -9.30 30.53
CA LYS A 386 -1.68 -10.21 29.37
C LYS A 386 -2.83 -10.05 28.38
N LYS A 387 -4.07 -9.94 28.88
CA LYS A 387 -5.26 -9.77 28.04
C LYS A 387 -5.24 -8.45 27.29
N ILE A 388 -4.94 -7.33 27.97
CA ILE A 388 -4.81 -6.01 27.33
C ILE A 388 -3.65 -6.00 26.33
N LEU A 389 -2.50 -6.55 26.69
CA LEU A 389 -1.34 -6.67 25.83
C LEU A 389 -1.71 -7.36 24.53
N LYS A 390 -2.30 -8.56 24.63
CA LYS A 390 -2.74 -9.31 23.45
C LYS A 390 -3.70 -8.49 22.58
N VAL A 391 -4.68 -7.84 23.17
CA VAL A 391 -5.65 -7.03 22.43
C VAL A 391 -4.97 -5.86 21.72
N LEU A 392 -4.09 -5.12 22.39
CA LEU A 392 -3.36 -4.02 21.77
C LEU A 392 -2.46 -4.49 20.61
N GLU A 393 -1.78 -5.62 20.80
CA GLU A 393 -0.94 -6.22 19.74
C GLU A 393 -1.79 -6.68 18.55
N ASP A 394 -2.92 -7.33 18.77
CA ASP A 394 -3.84 -7.79 17.73
C ASP A 394 -4.40 -6.59 16.92
N LEU A 395 -4.88 -5.53 17.60
CA LEU A 395 -5.44 -4.35 16.93
C LEU A 395 -4.37 -3.50 16.23
N CYS A 396 -3.18 -3.37 16.82
CA CYS A 396 -2.04 -2.74 16.17
C CYS A 396 -1.61 -3.52 14.91
N SER A 397 -1.63 -4.85 14.96
CA SER A 397 -1.32 -5.70 13.81
C SER A 397 -2.30 -5.48 12.64
N VAL A 398 -3.60 -5.26 12.91
CA VAL A 398 -4.59 -4.88 11.89
C VAL A 398 -4.20 -3.57 11.21
N LEU A 399 -3.72 -2.60 11.97
CA LEU A 399 -3.24 -1.32 11.43
C LEU A 399 -1.83 -1.43 10.81
N GLY A 400 -1.17 -2.59 10.94
CA GLY A 400 0.21 -2.81 10.52
C GLY A 400 1.21 -1.98 11.34
N ILE A 401 0.88 -1.71 12.60
CA ILE A 401 1.77 -1.05 13.54
C ILE A 401 2.58 -2.13 14.27
N GLU A 402 3.88 -2.00 14.23
CA GLU A 402 4.81 -2.84 14.99
C GLU A 402 4.80 -2.43 16.45
N THR A 403 4.62 -3.40 17.33
CA THR A 403 4.49 -3.16 18.76
C THR A 403 5.81 -3.34 19.52
N THR A 404 6.80 -3.97 18.89
CA THR A 404 8.18 -4.08 19.40
C THR A 404 8.96 -2.83 18.97
N LYS A 405 9.67 -2.20 19.90
CA LYS A 405 10.56 -1.08 19.55
C LYS A 405 11.81 -1.63 18.89
N GLU A 406 12.30 -0.99 17.82
CA GLU A 406 13.62 -1.31 17.23
C GLU A 406 14.73 -1.26 18.28
N GLU A 407 14.62 -0.37 19.26
CA GLU A 407 15.56 -0.28 20.38
C GLU A 407 15.63 -1.56 21.22
N GLU A 408 14.50 -2.24 21.47
CA GLU A 408 14.47 -3.51 22.23
C GLU A 408 15.13 -4.66 21.47
N ILE A 409 14.89 -4.74 20.14
CA ILE A 409 15.53 -5.76 19.30
C ILE A 409 17.03 -5.53 19.24
N LEU A 410 17.47 -4.28 19.09
CA LEU A 410 18.88 -3.91 19.13
C LEU A 410 19.50 -4.15 20.51
N ASP A 411 18.76 -3.90 21.58
CA ASP A 411 19.22 -4.14 22.94
C ASP A 411 19.36 -5.64 23.24
N GLU A 412 18.44 -6.49 22.79
CA GLU A 412 18.58 -7.95 22.86
C GLU A 412 19.78 -8.48 22.05
N GLU A 413 20.06 -7.92 20.90
CA GLU A 413 21.25 -8.28 20.11
C GLU A 413 22.53 -7.82 20.81
N ILE A 414 22.52 -6.62 21.38
CA ILE A 414 23.63 -6.10 22.19
C ILE A 414 23.87 -7.00 23.41
N GLU A 415 22.83 -7.40 24.14
CA GLU A 415 22.96 -8.28 25.28
C GLU A 415 23.50 -9.66 24.89
N LYS A 416 23.03 -10.25 23.78
CA LYS A 416 23.59 -11.50 23.23
C LYS A 416 25.09 -11.39 22.91
N LEU A 417 25.48 -10.30 22.27
CA LEU A 417 26.90 -10.04 21.98
C LEU A 417 27.70 -9.84 23.26
N ILE A 418 27.14 -9.20 24.28
CA ILE A 418 27.78 -9.06 25.60
C ILE A 418 27.97 -10.42 26.29
N GLU A 419 26.92 -11.29 26.24
CA GLU A 419 27.02 -12.65 26.77
C GLU A 419 28.07 -13.48 26.04
N GLU A 420 28.10 -13.41 24.69
CA GLU A 420 29.12 -14.08 23.89
C GLU A 420 30.51 -13.58 24.23
N ARG A 421 30.71 -12.26 24.38
CA ARG A 421 31.97 -11.66 24.82
C ARG A 421 32.40 -12.18 26.21
N GLN A 422 31.46 -12.28 27.15
CA GLN A 422 31.74 -12.82 28.48
C GLN A 422 32.16 -14.29 28.43
N ALA A 423 31.46 -15.10 27.60
CA ALA A 423 31.78 -16.49 27.38
C ALA A 423 33.17 -16.65 26.75
N ALA A 424 33.50 -15.83 25.73
CA ALA A 424 34.82 -15.81 25.11
C ALA A 424 35.94 -15.48 26.15
N ARG A 425 35.73 -14.47 26.99
CA ARG A 425 36.70 -14.12 28.09
C ARG A 425 36.85 -15.25 29.09
N LYS A 426 35.76 -15.92 29.45
CA LYS A 426 35.81 -17.08 30.38
C LYS A 426 36.60 -18.25 29.79
N ASN A 427 36.51 -18.44 28.48
CA ASN A 427 37.25 -19.45 27.73
C ASN A 427 38.67 -19.01 27.35
N LYS A 428 39.10 -17.82 27.78
CA LYS A 428 40.40 -17.20 27.47
C LYS A 428 40.60 -16.90 25.97
N ASP A 429 39.54 -16.81 25.22
CA ASP A 429 39.54 -16.33 23.82
C ASP A 429 39.42 -14.79 23.81
N PHE A 430 40.55 -14.15 24.07
CA PHE A 430 40.60 -12.69 24.14
C PHE A 430 40.48 -12.04 22.78
N ALA A 431 40.86 -12.72 21.69
CA ALA A 431 40.72 -12.20 20.35
C ALA A 431 39.27 -12.01 19.98
N ARG A 432 38.39 -13.01 20.22
CA ARG A 432 36.95 -12.91 19.99
C ARG A 432 36.29 -11.88 20.91
N ALA A 433 36.72 -11.79 22.15
CA ALA A 433 36.17 -10.81 23.09
C ALA A 433 36.47 -9.36 22.69
N ASP A 434 37.66 -9.10 22.14
CA ASP A 434 38.03 -7.77 21.63
C ASP A 434 37.31 -7.45 20.31
N GLU A 435 37.17 -8.42 19.41
CA GLU A 435 36.38 -8.26 18.17
C GLU A 435 34.93 -7.83 18.45
N ILE A 436 34.27 -8.50 19.40
CA ILE A 436 32.89 -8.15 19.80
C ILE A 436 32.84 -6.75 20.42
N ARG A 437 33.82 -6.40 21.25
CA ARG A 437 33.88 -5.04 21.82
C ARG A 437 34.01 -3.98 20.74
N ASP A 438 34.88 -4.21 19.76
CA ASP A 438 35.15 -3.26 18.69
C ASP A 438 33.92 -3.16 17.74
N GLN A 439 33.24 -4.27 17.46
CA GLN A 439 31.97 -4.29 16.72
C GLN A 439 30.88 -3.47 17.42
N LEU A 440 30.74 -3.61 18.74
CA LEU A 440 29.75 -2.82 19.50
C LEU A 440 30.17 -1.34 19.55
N LEU A 441 31.44 -1.03 19.64
CA LEU A 441 31.93 0.36 19.62
C LEU A 441 31.66 1.04 18.26
N GLU A 442 31.84 0.31 17.14
CA GLU A 442 31.49 0.81 15.80
C GLU A 442 29.99 1.11 15.65
N GLN A 443 29.14 0.42 16.42
CA GLN A 443 27.69 0.67 16.50
C GLN A 443 27.32 1.77 17.52
N GLY A 444 28.32 2.46 18.09
CA GLY A 444 28.09 3.51 19.09
C GLY A 444 27.78 2.98 20.49
N ILE A 445 28.03 1.70 20.76
CA ILE A 445 27.81 1.07 22.07
C ILE A 445 29.10 1.01 22.87
N VAL A 446 29.09 1.64 24.02
CA VAL A 446 30.24 1.66 24.96
C VAL A 446 30.00 0.69 26.10
N LEU A 447 30.92 -0.31 26.24
CA LEU A 447 30.87 -1.28 27.33
C LEU A 447 31.69 -0.80 28.53
N LYS A 448 31.14 -0.98 29.73
CA LYS A 448 31.79 -0.71 30.99
C LYS A 448 31.76 -1.94 31.88
N ASP A 449 32.93 -2.58 32.06
CA ASP A 449 33.08 -3.71 32.98
C ASP A 449 32.97 -3.21 34.44
N THR A 450 32.07 -3.75 35.23
CA THR A 450 31.83 -3.44 36.64
C THR A 450 31.95 -4.69 37.51
N ARG A 451 32.03 -4.54 38.83
CA ARG A 451 32.06 -5.69 39.76
C ARG A 451 30.74 -6.51 39.74
N GLU A 452 29.64 -5.92 39.27
CA GLU A 452 28.31 -6.54 39.19
C GLU A 452 28.01 -7.11 37.80
N GLY A 453 28.92 -6.93 36.81
CA GLY A 453 28.75 -7.37 35.43
C GLY A 453 29.16 -6.29 34.43
N VAL A 454 28.85 -6.52 33.15
CA VAL A 454 29.06 -5.53 32.08
C VAL A 454 27.85 -4.62 31.99
N LYS A 455 28.05 -3.31 32.11
CA LYS A 455 27.04 -2.30 31.80
C LYS A 455 27.38 -1.67 30.45
N TRP A 456 26.40 -1.27 29.72
CA TRP A 456 26.58 -0.62 28.44
C TRP A 456 25.75 0.66 28.33
N SER A 457 26.15 1.55 27.44
CA SER A 457 25.44 2.76 27.10
C SER A 457 25.68 3.12 25.64
N ARG A 458 24.73 3.78 25.01
CA ARG A 458 24.91 4.39 23.70
C ARG A 458 25.75 5.66 23.83
N ALA A 459 26.71 5.87 22.89
CA ALA A 459 27.64 6.99 22.89
C ALA A 459 26.94 8.31 22.47
#